data_6fb3aab33a0e21b450e0767ecd4d057a
#
_entry.id   6fb3aab33a0e21b450e0767ecd4d057a
#
_cell.length_a   1.000
_cell.length_b   1.000
_cell.length_c   1.000
_cell.angle_alpha   90.00
_cell.angle_beta   90.00
_cell.angle_gamma   90.00
#
_symmetry.space_group_name_H-M   'P 1'
#
loop_
_entity.id
_entity.type
_entity.pdbx_description
1 polymer ?
#
loop_
_entity_poly.entity_id
_entity_poly.type
_entity_poly.pdbx_seq_one_letter_code
_entity_poly.pdbx_strand_id
1 'polypeptide(L)'
;MIIQQDNLSVIGTPTFILFDKFGAIKQQFTQPNLVVTVGKNLIADRLIGTGSVVMSHMAVGTSSTAPAVGNTALGGQIGNRVALSSSTRSNATITYVATFAAGVGTGAIVEAGIFNALTGGTMLCRTTFPVINKEEGDILTINWNVTIN
;
A
#
# COMPACT_ATOMS: atom_id res chain seq x y z
N MET A 1 -0.12 29.37 -31.19
CA MET A 1 -0.81 29.28 -29.89
C MET A 1 -0.07 28.25 -29.03
N ILE A 2 0.30 28.64 -27.84
CA ILE A 2 0.91 27.71 -26.86
C ILE A 2 -0.22 27.14 -26.03
N ILE A 3 -0.39 25.80 -26.03
CA ILE A 3 -1.32 25.11 -25.16
C ILE A 3 -0.52 24.58 -23.96
N GLN A 4 -0.81 25.12 -22.78
CA GLN A 4 -0.29 24.57 -21.54
C GLN A 4 -1.16 23.40 -21.13
N GLN A 5 -0.54 22.24 -20.91
CA GLN A 5 -1.22 21.04 -20.46
C GLN A 5 -0.78 20.71 -19.04
N ASP A 6 -1.74 20.57 -18.13
CA ASP A 6 -1.48 20.08 -16.80
C ASP A 6 -1.35 18.56 -16.82
N ASN A 7 -0.30 18.05 -16.22
CA ASN A 7 -0.07 16.63 -16.04
C ASN A 7 -0.17 16.29 -14.56
N LEU A 8 -1.36 15.93 -14.11
CA LEU A 8 -1.58 15.44 -12.76
C LEU A 8 -1.26 13.94 -12.72
N SER A 9 -0.37 13.53 -11.83
CA SER A 9 -0.07 12.13 -11.57
C SER A 9 -0.12 11.80 -10.09
N VAL A 10 -0.43 10.56 -9.76
CA VAL A 10 -0.41 10.03 -8.40
C VAL A 10 0.64 8.92 -8.36
N ILE A 11 1.66 9.13 -7.56
CA ILE A 11 2.81 8.23 -7.45
C ILE A 11 2.89 7.70 -6.03
N GLY A 12 2.93 6.38 -5.88
CA GLY A 12 3.14 5.72 -4.60
C GLY A 12 4.53 5.13 -4.50
N THR A 13 5.09 5.21 -3.30
CA THR A 13 6.45 4.73 -3.02
C THR A 13 6.51 4.13 -1.61
N PRO A 14 6.16 2.84 -1.45
CA PRO A 14 6.28 2.17 -0.17
C PRO A 14 7.73 1.87 0.18
N THR A 15 8.07 2.06 1.44
CA THR A 15 9.31 1.60 2.07
C THR A 15 8.97 0.47 3.03
N PHE A 16 9.62 -0.67 2.84
CA PHE A 16 9.45 -1.87 3.65
C PHE A 16 10.61 -2.00 4.64
N ILE A 17 10.32 -2.24 5.90
CA ILE A 17 11.32 -2.44 6.95
C ILE A 17 10.93 -3.70 7.73
N LEU A 18 11.73 -4.75 7.58
CA LEU A 18 11.58 -6.00 8.32
C LEU A 18 12.52 -6.01 9.52
N PHE A 19 11.95 -6.14 10.71
CA PHE A 19 12.68 -6.27 11.96
C PHE A 19 12.62 -7.73 12.45
N ASP A 20 13.71 -8.22 13.02
CA ASP A 20 13.69 -9.49 13.73
C ASP A 20 13.01 -9.36 15.11
N LYS A 21 12.86 -10.48 15.81
CA LYS A 21 12.26 -10.53 17.15
C LYS A 21 13.00 -9.72 18.21
N PHE A 22 14.24 -9.31 17.95
CA PHE A 22 15.06 -8.49 18.84
C PHE A 22 15.06 -7.00 18.45
N GLY A 23 14.32 -6.62 17.40
CA GLY A 23 14.24 -5.26 16.90
C GLY A 23 15.37 -4.84 15.94
N ALA A 24 16.22 -5.76 15.50
CA ALA A 24 17.23 -5.47 14.49
C ALA A 24 16.63 -5.53 13.09
N ILE A 25 17.07 -4.63 12.19
CA ILE A 25 16.61 -4.61 10.80
C ILE A 25 17.22 -5.79 10.05
N LYS A 26 16.35 -6.66 9.50
CA LYS A 26 16.74 -7.78 8.63
C LYS A 26 16.76 -7.38 7.16
N GLN A 27 15.85 -6.49 6.75
CA GLN A 27 15.70 -6.07 5.35
C GLN A 27 15.04 -4.71 5.29
N GLN A 28 15.50 -3.84 4.38
CA GLN A 28 14.90 -2.54 4.15
C GLN A 28 15.07 -2.15 2.67
N PHE A 29 13.99 -1.74 2.02
CA PHE A 29 14.03 -1.25 0.64
C PHE A 29 12.78 -0.42 0.33
N THR A 30 12.86 0.33 -0.77
CA THR A 30 11.76 1.11 -1.33
C THR A 30 11.41 0.55 -2.70
N GLN A 31 10.12 0.51 -3.03
CA GLN A 31 9.59 -0.07 -4.27
C GLN A 31 8.56 0.88 -4.89
N PRO A 32 8.57 1.11 -6.20
CA PRO A 32 7.46 1.80 -6.86
C PRO A 32 6.18 0.96 -6.83
N ASN A 33 5.01 1.62 -6.89
CA ASN A 33 3.72 0.94 -6.98
C ASN A 33 2.89 1.41 -8.18
N LEU A 34 1.77 0.76 -8.39
CA LEU A 34 0.75 1.16 -9.36
C LEU A 34 -0.51 1.60 -8.63
N VAL A 35 -0.98 2.83 -8.92
CA VAL A 35 -2.31 3.30 -8.54
C VAL A 35 -3.31 2.69 -9.53
N VAL A 36 -4.21 1.86 -9.03
CA VAL A 36 -5.16 1.13 -9.87
C VAL A 36 -6.38 1.99 -10.24
N THR A 37 -7.13 1.57 -11.25
CA THR A 37 -8.27 2.34 -11.76
C THR A 37 -9.32 2.62 -10.69
N VAL A 38 -9.69 1.62 -9.89
CA VAL A 38 -10.66 1.83 -8.79
C VAL A 38 -10.12 2.79 -7.72
N GLY A 39 -8.81 2.84 -7.52
CA GLY A 39 -8.16 3.82 -6.64
C GLY A 39 -8.24 5.24 -7.18
N LYS A 40 -8.04 5.42 -8.49
CA LYS A 40 -8.23 6.72 -9.15
C LYS A 40 -9.67 7.20 -9.08
N ASN A 41 -10.64 6.30 -9.26
CA ASN A 41 -12.06 6.60 -9.12
C ASN A 41 -12.40 7.04 -7.70
N LEU A 42 -11.83 6.39 -6.69
CA LEU A 42 -11.99 6.80 -5.29
C LEU A 42 -11.47 8.22 -5.05
N ILE A 43 -10.32 8.58 -5.62
CA ILE A 43 -9.80 9.95 -5.51
C ILE A 43 -10.79 10.95 -6.12
N ALA A 44 -11.35 10.64 -7.30
CA ALA A 44 -12.36 11.48 -7.95
C ALA A 44 -13.63 11.61 -7.08
N ASP A 45 -14.10 10.52 -6.48
CA ASP A 45 -15.24 10.52 -5.55
C ASP A 45 -14.97 11.45 -4.35
N ARG A 46 -13.77 11.42 -3.80
CA ARG A 46 -13.39 12.29 -2.68
C ARG A 46 -13.40 13.77 -3.05
N LEU A 47 -13.05 14.11 -4.29
CA LEU A 47 -13.08 15.51 -4.76
C LEU A 47 -14.49 16.11 -4.81
N ILE A 48 -15.50 15.29 -5.06
CA ILE A 48 -16.91 15.72 -5.07
C ILE A 48 -17.68 15.38 -3.80
N GLY A 49 -16.98 14.83 -2.80
CA GLY A 49 -17.57 14.50 -1.51
C GLY A 49 -18.54 13.32 -1.50
N THR A 50 -18.46 12.42 -2.52
CA THR A 50 -19.31 11.23 -2.57
C THR A 50 -18.69 10.06 -1.81
N GLY A 51 -19.52 9.26 -1.23
CA GLY A 51 -19.61 7.97 -0.58
C GLY A 51 -18.40 7.16 -0.15
N SER A 52 -17.21 7.42 -0.65
CA SER A 52 -16.06 6.58 -0.35
C SER A 52 -15.39 6.97 0.98
N VAL A 53 -15.19 5.99 1.85
CA VAL A 53 -14.40 6.16 3.07
C VAL A 53 -12.91 6.24 2.74
N VAL A 54 -12.15 6.87 3.63
CA VAL A 54 -10.70 7.04 3.48
C VAL A 54 -9.95 5.71 3.59
N MET A 55 -8.72 5.67 3.12
CA MET A 55 -7.83 4.50 3.30
C MET A 55 -7.63 4.22 4.78
N SER A 56 -7.74 2.95 5.15
CA SER A 56 -7.76 2.52 6.55
C SER A 56 -6.94 1.25 6.84
N HIS A 57 -6.58 0.47 5.83
CA HIS A 57 -5.92 -0.84 6.00
C HIS A 57 -4.85 -1.08 4.96
N MET A 58 -3.87 -1.91 5.32
CA MET A 58 -2.93 -2.52 4.37
C MET A 58 -3.04 -4.04 4.41
N ALA A 59 -2.71 -4.67 3.30
CA ALA A 59 -2.60 -6.11 3.17
C ALA A 59 -1.27 -6.48 2.54
N VAL A 60 -0.82 -7.69 2.81
CA VAL A 60 0.32 -8.33 2.16
C VAL A 60 -0.10 -9.66 1.57
N GLY A 61 0.68 -10.17 0.62
CA GLY A 61 0.32 -11.39 -0.07
C GLY A 61 1.50 -12.07 -0.76
N THR A 62 1.21 -13.18 -1.44
CA THR A 62 2.19 -14.11 -2.02
C THR A 62 2.16 -14.17 -3.55
N SER A 63 1.35 -13.34 -4.22
CA SER A 63 1.31 -13.32 -5.68
C SER A 63 2.39 -12.42 -6.26
N SER A 64 3.25 -13.01 -7.09
CA SER A 64 4.28 -12.28 -7.85
C SER A 64 3.79 -11.73 -9.19
N THR A 65 2.51 -11.93 -9.53
CA THR A 65 1.93 -11.38 -10.76
C THR A 65 2.03 -9.85 -10.74
N ALA A 66 2.60 -9.28 -11.77
CA ALA A 66 2.81 -7.82 -11.86
C ALA A 66 1.50 -7.05 -11.66
N PRO A 67 1.53 -5.89 -10.98
CA PRO A 67 0.36 -5.04 -10.84
C PRO A 67 -0.19 -4.62 -12.19
N ALA A 68 -1.52 -4.62 -12.31
CA ALA A 68 -2.24 -4.15 -13.48
C ALA A 68 -3.30 -3.12 -13.08
N VAL A 69 -3.58 -2.16 -13.95
CA VAL A 69 -4.53 -1.06 -13.67
C VAL A 69 -5.93 -1.55 -13.31
N GLY A 70 -6.33 -2.71 -13.82
CA GLY A 70 -7.63 -3.34 -13.52
C GLY A 70 -7.67 -4.12 -12.20
N ASN A 71 -6.59 -4.20 -11.43
CA ASN A 71 -6.61 -4.92 -10.16
C ASN A 71 -7.55 -4.23 -9.16
N THR A 72 -8.32 -5.04 -8.44
CA THR A 72 -9.23 -4.61 -7.39
C THR A 72 -8.88 -5.19 -6.02
N ALA A 73 -7.93 -6.14 -5.99
CA ALA A 73 -7.45 -6.82 -4.79
C ALA A 73 -6.02 -7.34 -5.01
N LEU A 74 -5.40 -7.84 -3.95
CA LEU A 74 -4.16 -8.61 -4.06
C LEU A 74 -4.43 -9.95 -4.75
N GLY A 75 -3.42 -10.48 -5.44
CA GLY A 75 -3.51 -11.77 -6.09
C GLY A 75 -3.49 -12.96 -5.14
N GLY A 76 -2.84 -12.81 -3.98
CA GLY A 76 -2.71 -13.87 -2.99
C GLY A 76 -2.60 -13.32 -1.57
N GLN A 77 -3.61 -12.57 -1.10
CA GLN A 77 -3.59 -12.02 0.27
C GLN A 77 -3.39 -13.11 1.31
N ILE A 78 -2.47 -12.89 2.25
CA ILE A 78 -2.26 -13.75 3.41
C ILE A 78 -2.73 -13.07 4.69
N GLY A 79 -3.47 -13.82 5.50
CA GLY A 79 -4.04 -13.31 6.73
C GLY A 79 -5.03 -12.16 6.53
N ASN A 80 -5.34 -11.48 7.60
CA ASN A 80 -6.21 -10.31 7.59
C ASN A 80 -5.42 -9.05 7.22
N ARG A 81 -6.12 -8.07 6.65
CA ARG A 81 -5.58 -6.71 6.53
C ARG A 81 -5.33 -6.14 7.92
N VAL A 82 -4.30 -5.33 8.06
CA VAL A 82 -4.02 -4.60 9.31
C VAL A 82 -4.47 -3.17 9.18
N ALA A 83 -5.01 -2.62 10.26
CA ALA A 83 -5.37 -1.21 10.31
C ALA A 83 -4.12 -0.34 10.18
N LEU A 84 -4.24 0.80 9.50
CA LEU A 84 -3.19 1.79 9.46
C LEU A 84 -2.91 2.31 10.88
N SER A 85 -1.65 2.38 11.27
CA SER A 85 -1.24 2.99 12.54
C SER A 85 -1.25 4.52 12.44
N SER A 86 -1.05 5.07 11.24
CA SER A 86 -1.17 6.50 10.97
C SER A 86 -1.43 6.80 9.49
N SER A 87 -2.07 7.95 9.26
CA SER A 87 -2.22 8.58 7.94
C SER A 87 -1.97 10.06 8.13
N THR A 88 -0.90 10.57 7.57
CA THR A 88 -0.50 11.97 7.70
C THR A 88 -0.29 12.62 6.33
N ARG A 89 -0.44 13.93 6.25
CA ARG A 89 -0.24 14.69 5.02
C ARG A 89 0.79 15.79 5.24
N SER A 90 1.72 15.90 4.32
CA SER A 90 2.63 17.05 4.20
C SER A 90 2.61 17.52 2.76
N ASN A 91 2.16 18.77 2.52
CA ASN A 91 1.92 19.28 1.18
C ASN A 91 1.04 18.31 0.35
N ALA A 92 1.49 17.87 -0.81
CA ALA A 92 0.77 16.94 -1.68
C ALA A 92 1.16 15.46 -1.44
N THR A 93 1.88 15.15 -0.38
CA THR A 93 2.27 13.78 -0.03
C THR A 93 1.48 13.30 1.19
N ILE A 94 0.87 12.12 1.04
CA ILE A 94 0.23 11.38 2.13
C ILE A 94 1.15 10.24 2.51
N THR A 95 1.39 10.05 3.82
CA THR A 95 2.13 8.92 4.36
C THR A 95 1.18 8.02 5.12
N TYR A 96 1.00 6.80 4.63
CA TYR A 96 0.27 5.73 5.30
C TYR A 96 1.27 4.79 5.97
N VAL A 97 1.04 4.45 7.24
CA VAL A 97 1.90 3.53 7.98
C VAL A 97 1.07 2.35 8.48
N ALA A 98 1.59 1.14 8.29
CA ALA A 98 1.03 -0.06 8.86
C ALA A 98 2.13 -0.97 9.41
N THR A 99 1.84 -1.67 10.49
CA THR A 99 2.76 -2.62 11.11
C THR A 99 2.09 -3.99 11.20
N PHE A 100 2.71 -4.96 10.56
CA PHE A 100 2.37 -6.37 10.65
C PHE A 100 3.20 -6.97 11.80
N ALA A 101 2.55 -7.13 12.94
CA ALA A 101 3.18 -7.62 14.16
C ALA A 101 3.66 -9.08 14.03
N ALA A 102 4.36 -9.57 15.04
CA ALA A 102 4.72 -10.98 15.15
C ALA A 102 3.48 -11.88 14.96
N GLY A 103 3.59 -12.92 14.16
CA GLY A 103 2.50 -13.83 13.83
C GLY A 103 1.48 -13.30 12.81
N VAL A 104 1.59 -12.05 12.36
CA VAL A 104 0.66 -11.44 11.40
C VAL A 104 1.32 -11.30 10.04
N GLY A 105 0.68 -11.82 8.98
CA GLY A 105 1.23 -11.77 7.63
C GLY A 105 2.54 -12.54 7.49
N THR A 106 2.68 -13.64 8.20
CA THR A 106 3.88 -14.50 8.18
C THR A 106 3.96 -15.29 6.88
N GLY A 107 5.15 -15.38 6.30
CA GLY A 107 5.41 -16.14 5.08
C GLY A 107 6.32 -15.41 4.08
N ALA A 108 6.35 -15.91 2.86
CA ALA A 108 7.10 -15.34 1.75
C ALA A 108 6.25 -14.24 1.08
N ILE A 109 6.41 -13.02 1.52
CA ILE A 109 5.64 -11.87 1.08
C ILE A 109 6.28 -11.29 -0.18
N VAL A 110 5.49 -11.08 -1.24
CA VAL A 110 5.95 -10.49 -2.52
C VAL A 110 4.99 -9.44 -3.08
N GLU A 111 3.87 -9.16 -2.40
CA GLU A 111 2.93 -8.11 -2.79
C GLU A 111 2.35 -7.39 -1.59
N ALA A 112 1.90 -6.16 -1.80
CA ALA A 112 1.18 -5.36 -0.81
C ALA A 112 0.18 -4.41 -1.48
N GLY A 113 -0.81 -3.96 -0.72
CA GLY A 113 -1.80 -2.98 -1.17
C GLY A 113 -2.42 -2.18 -0.03
N ILE A 114 -2.98 -1.03 -0.38
CA ILE A 114 -3.71 -0.15 0.55
C ILE A 114 -5.20 -0.21 0.22
N PHE A 115 -6.04 -0.30 1.25
CA PHE A 115 -7.49 -0.46 1.15
C PHE A 115 -8.22 0.49 2.09
N ASN A 116 -9.49 0.77 1.77
CA ASN A 116 -10.37 1.57 2.61
C ASN A 116 -11.31 0.75 3.50
N ALA A 117 -11.07 -0.55 3.65
CA ALA A 117 -11.88 -1.43 4.49
C ALA A 117 -11.07 -2.65 4.95
N LEU A 118 -11.46 -3.25 6.07
CA LEU A 118 -10.89 -4.51 6.56
C LEU A 118 -11.14 -5.67 5.58
N THR A 119 -12.35 -5.71 5.01
CA THR A 119 -12.76 -6.70 4.00
C THR A 119 -13.51 -5.99 2.87
N GLY A 120 -13.41 -6.49 1.65
CA GLY A 120 -14.02 -5.81 0.49
C GLY A 120 -13.42 -4.42 0.28
N GLY A 121 -14.27 -3.43 0.05
CA GLY A 121 -13.86 -2.04 -0.16
C GLY A 121 -13.06 -1.82 -1.44
N THR A 122 -12.34 -0.70 -1.47
CA THR A 122 -11.58 -0.26 -2.65
C THR A 122 -10.07 -0.28 -2.36
N MET A 123 -9.30 -0.83 -3.29
CA MET A 123 -7.83 -0.78 -3.28
C MET A 123 -7.36 0.52 -3.95
N LEU A 124 -6.49 1.27 -3.28
CA LEU A 124 -5.88 2.47 -3.85
C LEU A 124 -4.74 2.13 -4.80
N CYS A 125 -3.84 1.30 -4.35
CA CYS A 125 -2.62 0.93 -5.08
C CYS A 125 -2.14 -0.45 -4.68
N ARG A 126 -1.33 -1.04 -5.57
CA ARG A 126 -0.72 -2.36 -5.42
C ARG A 126 0.73 -2.32 -5.89
N THR A 127 1.58 -3.08 -5.23
CA THR A 127 2.97 -3.29 -5.64
C THR A 127 3.36 -4.76 -5.50
N THR A 128 4.32 -5.18 -6.31
CA THR A 128 5.06 -6.45 -6.15
C THR A 128 6.53 -6.15 -5.99
N PHE A 129 7.25 -6.98 -5.25
CA PHE A 129 8.63 -6.72 -4.85
C PHE A 129 9.40 -8.03 -4.62
N PRO A 130 10.75 -7.98 -4.53
CA PRO A 130 11.55 -9.13 -4.14
C PRO A 130 11.10 -9.68 -2.78
N VAL A 131 11.15 -11.00 -2.60
CA VAL A 131 10.59 -11.67 -1.45
C VAL A 131 11.08 -11.13 -0.10
N ILE A 132 10.14 -10.89 0.78
CA ILE A 132 10.36 -10.67 2.21
C ILE A 132 9.95 -11.96 2.92
N ASN A 133 10.91 -12.69 3.47
CA ASN A 133 10.64 -13.86 4.30
C ASN A 133 10.37 -13.40 5.73
N LYS A 134 9.10 -13.17 6.03
CA LYS A 134 8.67 -12.77 7.38
C LYS A 134 8.40 -14.01 8.22
N GLU A 135 9.29 -14.27 9.18
CA GLU A 135 9.13 -15.33 10.18
C GLU A 135 8.10 -14.93 11.25
N GLU A 136 7.67 -15.88 12.06
CA GLU A 136 6.61 -15.68 13.05
C GLU A 136 6.97 -14.59 14.08
N GLY A 137 8.25 -14.50 14.49
CA GLY A 137 8.72 -13.48 15.43
C GLY A 137 9.05 -12.14 14.82
N ASP A 138 9.05 -12.03 13.48
CA ASP A 138 9.43 -10.81 12.79
C ASP A 138 8.28 -9.79 12.76
N ILE A 139 8.66 -8.51 12.67
CA ILE A 139 7.73 -7.39 12.52
C ILE A 139 8.03 -6.70 11.20
N LEU A 140 7.00 -6.50 10.36
CA LEU A 140 7.11 -5.75 9.11
C LEU A 140 6.40 -4.42 9.25
N THR A 141 7.12 -3.31 9.09
CA THR A 141 6.53 -1.98 8.97
C THR A 141 6.59 -1.51 7.51
N ILE A 142 5.48 -0.98 7.01
CA ILE A 142 5.38 -0.39 5.68
C ILE A 142 5.04 1.09 5.84
N ASN A 143 5.95 1.96 5.37
CA ASN A 143 5.72 3.39 5.23
C ASN A 143 5.43 3.67 3.76
N TRP A 144 4.19 4.03 3.43
CA TRP A 144 3.75 4.18 2.06
C TRP A 144 3.44 5.64 1.74
N ASN A 145 4.33 6.28 1.01
CA ASN A 145 4.11 7.64 0.52
C ASN A 145 3.29 7.62 -0.77
N VAL A 146 2.26 8.44 -0.82
CA VAL A 146 1.45 8.68 -2.02
C VAL A 146 1.50 10.17 -2.31
N THR A 147 2.11 10.57 -3.42
CA THR A 147 2.32 11.95 -3.80
C THR A 147 1.48 12.30 -5.03
N ILE A 148 0.82 13.45 -4.98
CA ILE A 148 0.09 14.03 -6.10
C ILE A 148 1.02 15.08 -6.73
N ASN A 149 1.44 14.82 -7.98
CA ASN A 149 2.30 15.73 -8.76
C ASN A 149 1.52 16.47 -9.83
#